data_f0ee754f3f80027ce5191695b5f72b21
#
_entry.id   f0ee754f3f80027ce5191695b5f72b21
#
_cell.length_a   1.000
_cell.length_b   1.000
_cell.length_c   1.000
_cell.angle_alpha   90.00
_cell.angle_beta   90.00
_cell.angle_gamma   90.00
#
_symmetry.space_group_name_H-M   'P 1'
#
loop_
_entity.id
_entity.type
_entity.pdbx_description
1 polymer ?
#
loop_
_entity_poly.entity_id
_entity_poly.type
_entity_poly.pdbx_seq_one_letter_code
_entity_poly.pdbx_strand_id
1 'polypeptide(L)'
;MEEDTGKSLHVGGATGRIHGATHSLVDYNRAGIPLIEIVTKPIVGAGERAPDVARAYVATLRDLLKALGVSDVKMEQGSMRCDVNLSLSPKGSGVLGTRTETKNVNSLRSVERAVRYEMCRHGAILASGGSILQETRHWHEDTGITTSGREKSDAEDYRYFPEPDLVPIAPTRDWVEELRATLPEPPAQRRKRLQAAYSYSDLEMRDVLNAGLLDLIEETVTAGGSPAAARTWWCGEVARRANAEGQDVPTYAAGLGVGPAQVVELETLVTSGRLNDAMARQAWEGVLDGEGSPTAVADARGLQLNQDSGALETAVDAVIAANPEVAEKIRDGKVQAVGALIGQVMKEMRGQGDAAAARALILSRLGQA
;
A
#
# COMPACT_ATOMS: atom_id res chain seq x y z
N MET A 1 25.00 -15.36 -2.76
CA MET A 1 25.02 -14.79 -1.41
C MET A 1 26.38 -14.21 -1.16
N GLU A 2 26.46 -13.02 -0.61
CA GLU A 2 27.65 -12.23 -0.43
C GLU A 2 27.67 -11.65 0.98
N GLU A 3 28.77 -11.00 1.33
CA GLU A 3 28.93 -10.21 2.55
C GLU A 3 29.07 -8.74 2.17
N ASP A 4 28.32 -7.84 2.80
CA ASP A 4 28.44 -6.40 2.53
C ASP A 4 29.78 -5.87 3.08
N THR A 5 30.33 -4.88 2.40
CA THR A 5 31.66 -4.33 2.72
C THR A 5 31.56 -2.99 3.45
N GLY A 6 32.69 -2.53 4.00
CA GLY A 6 32.81 -1.18 4.51
C GLY A 6 32.67 -0.12 3.42
N LYS A 7 32.19 1.05 3.79
CA LYS A 7 32.04 2.21 2.91
C LYS A 7 33.21 3.18 3.09
N SER A 8 33.91 3.51 1.99
CA SER A 8 34.92 4.56 1.99
C SER A 8 34.33 5.93 1.71
N LEU A 9 34.65 6.90 2.55
CA LEU A 9 34.28 8.30 2.42
C LEU A 9 35.55 9.13 2.23
N HIS A 10 35.75 9.70 1.07
CA HIS A 10 36.93 10.51 0.75
C HIS A 10 36.74 11.96 1.17
N VAL A 11 37.66 12.49 1.98
CA VAL A 11 37.55 13.82 2.59
C VAL A 11 38.62 14.75 1.97
N GLY A 12 38.25 16.00 1.69
CA GLY A 12 39.15 17.06 1.20
C GLY A 12 39.24 17.22 -0.31
N GLY A 13 38.56 16.35 -1.09
CA GLY A 13 38.47 16.48 -2.54
C GLY A 13 37.18 17.17 -3.01
N ALA A 14 37.24 17.97 -4.05
CA ALA A 14 36.09 18.67 -4.61
C ALA A 14 35.01 17.75 -5.21
N THR A 15 35.33 16.48 -5.48
CA THR A 15 34.47 15.55 -6.21
C THR A 15 34.02 14.34 -5.39
N GLY A 16 34.42 14.23 -4.09
CA GLY A 16 34.17 13.05 -3.27
C GLY A 16 34.92 11.79 -3.76
N ARG A 17 35.85 11.91 -4.71
CA ARG A 17 36.68 10.83 -5.24
C ARG A 17 38.03 10.80 -4.52
N ILE A 18 38.72 9.65 -4.59
CA ILE A 18 40.03 9.46 -3.97
C ILE A 18 41.08 10.44 -4.50
N HIS A 19 40.98 10.85 -5.78
CA HIS A 19 41.88 11.86 -6.35
C HIS A 19 41.65 13.24 -5.72
N GLY A 20 42.66 13.77 -5.08
CA GLY A 20 42.63 15.01 -4.35
C GLY A 20 42.10 14.91 -2.92
N ALA A 21 41.73 13.75 -2.45
CA ALA A 21 41.40 13.52 -1.05
C ALA A 21 42.64 13.54 -0.17
N THR A 22 42.56 14.17 0.99
CA THR A 22 43.62 14.18 1.99
C THR A 22 43.66 12.87 2.78
N HIS A 23 42.51 12.28 3.00
CA HIS A 23 42.33 11.00 3.70
C HIS A 23 40.98 10.39 3.37
N SER A 24 40.79 9.11 3.77
CA SER A 24 39.51 8.42 3.65
C SER A 24 39.09 7.93 5.02
N LEU A 25 37.82 8.15 5.35
CA LEU A 25 37.17 7.52 6.49
C LEU A 25 36.53 6.21 6.00
N VAL A 26 36.63 5.17 6.80
CA VAL A 26 35.98 3.87 6.52
C VAL A 26 34.86 3.66 7.52
N ASP A 27 33.66 3.49 6.98
CA ASP A 27 32.48 3.18 7.75
C ASP A 27 32.21 1.67 7.64
N TYR A 28 32.26 0.98 8.79
CA TYR A 28 32.03 -0.46 8.89
C TYR A 28 30.61 -0.82 9.38
N ASN A 29 29.68 0.13 9.48
CA ASN A 29 28.34 -0.13 10.03
C ASN A 29 27.57 -1.24 9.29
N ARG A 30 27.94 -1.51 8.03
CA ARG A 30 27.32 -2.56 7.21
C ARG A 30 28.25 -3.70 6.84
N ALA A 31 29.50 -3.65 7.25
CA ALA A 31 30.46 -4.72 6.97
C ALA A 31 30.01 -6.02 7.66
N GLY A 32 30.06 -7.13 6.94
CA GLY A 32 29.65 -8.43 7.44
C GLY A 32 28.15 -8.71 7.40
N ILE A 33 27.32 -7.77 6.96
CA ILE A 33 25.88 -8.02 6.79
C ILE A 33 25.69 -8.94 5.57
N PRO A 34 24.91 -10.05 5.72
CA PRO A 34 24.61 -10.93 4.60
C PRO A 34 23.90 -10.17 3.49
N LEU A 35 24.37 -10.32 2.25
CA LEU A 35 23.82 -9.71 1.06
C LEU A 35 23.37 -10.78 0.06
N ILE A 36 22.18 -10.62 -0.48
CA ILE A 36 21.64 -11.45 -1.57
C ILE A 36 21.53 -10.58 -2.82
N GLU A 37 22.26 -10.93 -3.87
CA GLU A 37 22.08 -10.35 -5.19
C GLU A 37 21.08 -11.20 -6.00
N ILE A 38 19.99 -10.58 -6.47
CA ILE A 38 18.97 -11.21 -7.28
C ILE A 38 19.06 -10.64 -8.69
N VAL A 39 19.57 -11.42 -9.62
CA VAL A 39 19.72 -11.02 -11.02
C VAL A 39 18.62 -11.64 -11.87
N THR A 40 17.90 -10.80 -12.61
CA THR A 40 16.86 -11.28 -13.53
C THR A 40 17.45 -11.79 -14.84
N LYS A 41 16.79 -12.73 -15.46
CA LYS A 41 16.94 -12.90 -16.92
C LYS A 41 16.38 -11.66 -17.61
N PRO A 42 16.83 -11.33 -18.86
CA PRO A 42 16.27 -10.22 -19.60
C PRO A 42 14.76 -10.37 -19.77
N ILE A 43 14.00 -9.33 -19.41
CA ILE A 43 12.55 -9.27 -19.61
C ILE A 43 12.31 -8.68 -21.00
N VAL A 44 12.01 -9.54 -21.96
CA VAL A 44 11.85 -9.17 -23.35
C VAL A 44 10.36 -8.96 -23.67
N GLY A 45 10.06 -8.03 -24.58
CA GLY A 45 8.70 -7.82 -25.09
C GLY A 45 7.82 -6.89 -24.24
N ALA A 46 8.35 -6.29 -23.19
CA ALA A 46 7.60 -5.32 -22.39
C ALA A 46 7.25 -4.04 -23.17
N GLY A 47 8.07 -3.67 -24.15
CA GLY A 47 7.84 -2.48 -25.00
C GLY A 47 7.64 -1.22 -24.17
N GLU A 48 6.64 -0.42 -24.49
CA GLU A 48 6.32 0.83 -23.79
C GLU A 48 5.93 0.62 -22.32
N ARG A 49 5.56 -0.60 -21.93
CA ARG A 49 5.23 -0.96 -20.54
C ARG A 49 6.44 -1.33 -19.69
N ALA A 50 7.65 -1.29 -20.23
CA ALA A 50 8.87 -1.66 -19.49
C ALA A 50 9.03 -0.88 -18.17
N PRO A 51 8.72 0.44 -18.08
CA PRO A 51 8.76 1.17 -16.81
C PRO A 51 7.81 0.58 -15.75
N ASP A 52 6.57 0.26 -16.14
CA ASP A 52 5.57 -0.31 -15.24
C ASP A 52 5.96 -1.72 -14.80
N VAL A 53 6.49 -2.53 -15.71
CA VAL A 53 6.97 -3.88 -15.44
C VAL A 53 8.14 -3.86 -14.46
N ALA A 54 9.11 -2.98 -14.66
CA ALA A 54 10.26 -2.83 -13.77
C ALA A 54 9.82 -2.44 -12.35
N ARG A 55 8.93 -1.45 -12.24
CA ARG A 55 8.35 -1.05 -10.95
C ARG A 55 7.60 -2.18 -10.27
N ALA A 56 6.74 -2.89 -11.01
CA ALA A 56 5.94 -4.00 -10.48
C ALA A 56 6.84 -5.17 -10.03
N TYR A 57 7.90 -5.45 -10.77
CA TYR A 57 8.87 -6.49 -10.42
C TYR A 57 9.55 -6.17 -9.08
N VAL A 58 10.11 -4.97 -8.93
CA VAL A 58 10.78 -4.55 -7.69
C VAL A 58 9.80 -4.51 -6.51
N ALA A 59 8.55 -4.04 -6.75
CA ALA A 59 7.51 -4.06 -5.73
C ALA A 59 7.18 -5.49 -5.27
N THR A 60 7.08 -6.44 -6.19
CA THR A 60 6.80 -7.84 -5.88
C THR A 60 7.93 -8.49 -5.08
N LEU A 61 9.19 -8.21 -5.43
CA LEU A 61 10.35 -8.67 -4.65
C LEU A 61 10.35 -8.08 -3.25
N ARG A 62 10.07 -6.77 -3.14
CA ARG A 62 9.98 -6.09 -1.84
C ARG A 62 8.94 -6.76 -0.94
N ASP A 63 7.74 -7.00 -1.48
CA ASP A 63 6.66 -7.64 -0.73
C ASP A 63 7.05 -9.07 -0.30
N LEU A 64 7.71 -9.83 -1.18
CA LEU A 64 8.17 -11.19 -0.89
C LEU A 64 9.23 -11.21 0.21
N LEU A 65 10.28 -10.39 0.10
CA LEU A 65 11.36 -10.33 1.08
C LEU A 65 10.87 -9.87 2.45
N LYS A 66 9.92 -8.93 2.48
CA LYS A 66 9.25 -8.49 3.71
C LYS A 66 8.43 -9.63 4.33
N ALA A 67 7.64 -10.34 3.54
CA ALA A 67 6.83 -11.46 4.02
C ALA A 67 7.67 -12.63 4.57
N LEU A 68 8.86 -12.83 4.01
CA LEU A 68 9.83 -13.82 4.50
C LEU A 68 10.55 -13.36 5.78
N GLY A 69 10.42 -12.10 6.19
CA GLY A 69 11.10 -11.55 7.36
C GLY A 69 12.62 -11.42 7.21
N VAL A 70 13.16 -11.49 5.98
CA VAL A 70 14.60 -11.45 5.72
C VAL A 70 15.16 -10.05 5.52
N SER A 71 14.30 -9.05 5.29
CA SER A 71 14.68 -7.64 5.13
C SER A 71 13.50 -6.73 5.47
N ASP A 72 13.80 -5.52 5.96
CA ASP A 72 12.82 -4.44 6.12
C ASP A 72 12.50 -3.71 4.81
N VAL A 73 13.23 -4.03 3.74
CA VAL A 73 13.07 -3.61 2.34
C VAL A 73 12.99 -2.10 2.13
N LYS A 74 13.62 -1.31 2.98
CA LYS A 74 13.67 0.15 2.89
C LYS A 74 14.73 0.60 1.89
N MET A 75 14.29 0.98 0.70
CA MET A 75 15.18 1.42 -0.38
C MET A 75 15.92 2.71 -0.02
N GLU A 76 15.25 3.63 0.65
CA GLU A 76 15.80 4.92 1.11
C GLU A 76 16.88 4.76 2.20
N GLN A 77 16.85 3.66 2.93
CA GLN A 77 17.86 3.32 3.95
C GLN A 77 18.94 2.37 3.42
N GLY A 78 18.81 1.92 2.17
CA GLY A 78 19.74 1.02 1.51
C GLY A 78 19.65 -0.45 1.92
N SER A 79 18.58 -0.85 2.66
CA SER A 79 18.31 -2.27 2.96
C SER A 79 17.92 -3.06 1.72
N MET A 80 17.39 -2.38 0.70
CA MET A 80 17.17 -2.92 -0.63
C MET A 80 17.69 -1.93 -1.66
N ARG A 81 18.52 -2.40 -2.58
CA ARG A 81 19.08 -1.62 -3.68
C ARG A 81 18.62 -2.19 -5.00
N CYS A 82 18.49 -1.37 -6.01
CA CYS A 82 18.08 -1.77 -7.34
C CYS A 82 18.93 -1.06 -8.38
N ASP A 83 19.58 -1.84 -9.25
CA ASP A 83 20.25 -1.36 -10.45
C ASP A 83 19.42 -1.79 -11.66
N VAL A 84 19.22 -0.88 -12.61
CA VAL A 84 18.41 -1.14 -13.79
C VAL A 84 19.29 -1.30 -15.01
N ASN A 85 19.24 -2.46 -15.67
CA ASN A 85 19.87 -2.70 -16.94
C ASN A 85 18.81 -2.58 -18.07
N LEU A 86 19.03 -1.66 -19.01
CA LEU A 86 18.11 -1.42 -20.13
C LEU A 86 18.86 -1.52 -21.47
N SER A 87 18.21 -2.15 -22.43
CA SER A 87 18.62 -2.09 -23.86
C SER A 87 17.37 -1.98 -24.74
N LEU A 88 17.51 -1.36 -25.90
CA LEU A 88 16.49 -1.35 -26.95
C LEU A 88 17.00 -2.08 -28.17
N SER A 89 16.10 -2.78 -28.85
CA SER A 89 16.34 -3.44 -30.12
C SER A 89 15.11 -3.32 -31.02
N PRO A 90 15.27 -3.43 -32.35
CA PRO A 90 14.13 -3.44 -33.27
C PRO A 90 13.13 -4.56 -32.90
N LYS A 91 11.85 -4.25 -32.98
CA LYS A 91 10.79 -5.23 -32.69
C LYS A 91 10.93 -6.44 -33.62
N GLY A 92 10.98 -7.63 -33.01
CA GLY A 92 11.09 -8.90 -33.74
C GLY A 92 12.50 -9.27 -34.20
N SER A 93 13.55 -8.49 -33.86
CA SER A 93 14.93 -8.81 -34.23
C SER A 93 15.49 -10.09 -33.59
N GLY A 94 14.95 -10.46 -32.43
CA GLY A 94 15.47 -11.59 -31.62
C GLY A 94 16.84 -11.33 -30.99
N VAL A 95 17.45 -10.17 -31.23
CA VAL A 95 18.77 -9.78 -30.72
C VAL A 95 18.63 -8.68 -29.68
N LEU A 96 19.29 -8.79 -28.54
CA LEU A 96 19.33 -7.73 -27.55
C LEU A 96 20.23 -6.60 -28.01
N GLY A 97 19.82 -5.36 -27.75
CA GLY A 97 20.65 -4.18 -28.00
C GLY A 97 21.74 -3.99 -26.94
N THR A 98 22.60 -2.99 -27.14
CA THR A 98 23.61 -2.59 -26.16
C THR A 98 22.91 -2.05 -24.90
N ARG A 99 23.29 -2.57 -23.73
CA ARG A 99 22.70 -2.21 -22.45
C ARG A 99 23.41 -1.03 -21.80
N THR A 100 22.67 -0.23 -21.06
CA THR A 100 23.20 0.67 -20.02
C THR A 100 22.71 0.22 -18.67
N GLU A 101 23.53 0.40 -17.65
CA GLU A 101 23.19 0.15 -16.25
C GLU A 101 22.90 1.47 -15.55
N THR A 102 21.72 1.62 -14.98
CA THR A 102 21.34 2.81 -14.20
C THR A 102 21.40 2.50 -12.72
N LYS A 103 22.24 3.23 -12.00
CA LYS A 103 22.44 3.16 -10.55
C LYS A 103 21.78 4.32 -9.83
N ASN A 104 21.78 4.25 -8.49
CA ASN A 104 21.23 5.29 -7.61
C ASN A 104 19.71 5.42 -7.72
N VAL A 105 19.02 4.29 -7.83
CA VAL A 105 17.57 4.22 -7.96
C VAL A 105 16.97 3.79 -6.62
N ASN A 106 16.56 4.78 -5.81
CA ASN A 106 16.28 4.59 -4.37
C ASN A 106 14.78 4.51 -4.04
N SER A 107 13.90 4.38 -5.03
CA SER A 107 12.46 4.21 -4.82
C SER A 107 11.81 3.50 -6.00
N LEU A 108 10.61 2.93 -5.79
CA LEU A 108 9.82 2.34 -6.89
C LEU A 108 9.47 3.35 -7.97
N ARG A 109 9.25 4.61 -7.59
CA ARG A 109 9.00 5.71 -8.53
C ARG A 109 10.24 6.03 -9.34
N SER A 110 11.40 6.04 -8.71
CA SER A 110 12.68 6.27 -9.39
C SER A 110 12.99 5.16 -10.38
N VAL A 111 12.68 3.89 -10.06
CA VAL A 111 12.80 2.75 -11.01
C VAL A 111 11.99 3.02 -12.28
N GLU A 112 10.71 3.34 -12.14
CA GLU A 112 9.84 3.63 -13.28
C GLU A 112 10.35 4.81 -14.10
N ARG A 113 10.71 5.92 -13.46
CA ARG A 113 11.17 7.15 -14.13
C ARG A 113 12.51 6.96 -14.82
N ALA A 114 13.44 6.27 -14.20
CA ALA A 114 14.76 5.99 -14.77
C ALA A 114 14.65 5.10 -16.01
N VAL A 115 13.84 4.04 -15.96
CA VAL A 115 13.56 3.19 -17.14
C VAL A 115 12.94 4.00 -18.27
N ARG A 116 11.93 4.82 -17.98
CA ARG A 116 11.26 5.67 -18.97
C ARG A 116 12.22 6.66 -19.62
N TYR A 117 13.05 7.31 -18.82
CA TYR A 117 14.06 8.25 -19.31
C TYR A 117 15.08 7.56 -20.21
N GLU A 118 15.65 6.42 -19.77
CA GLU A 118 16.64 5.68 -20.57
C GLU A 118 16.04 5.12 -21.86
N MET A 119 14.79 4.68 -21.86
CA MET A 119 14.08 4.29 -23.10
C MET A 119 14.00 5.45 -24.09
N CYS A 120 13.62 6.63 -23.64
CA CYS A 120 13.56 7.82 -24.50
C CYS A 120 14.95 8.21 -25.00
N ARG A 121 15.97 8.19 -24.14
CA ARG A 121 17.36 8.50 -24.51
C ARG A 121 17.91 7.53 -25.55
N HIS A 122 17.78 6.21 -25.31
CA HIS A 122 18.19 5.19 -26.26
C HIS A 122 17.45 5.33 -27.57
N GLY A 123 16.12 5.52 -27.53
CA GLY A 123 15.31 5.70 -28.71
C GLY A 123 15.75 6.89 -29.57
N ALA A 124 16.03 8.03 -28.96
CA ALA A 124 16.49 9.23 -29.65
C ALA A 124 17.87 9.03 -30.33
N ILE A 125 18.82 8.40 -29.64
CA ILE A 125 20.15 8.11 -30.17
C ILE A 125 20.05 7.15 -31.36
N LEU A 126 19.32 6.04 -31.21
CA LEU A 126 19.18 5.04 -32.27
C LEU A 126 18.40 5.59 -33.48
N ALA A 127 17.37 6.40 -33.27
CA ALA A 127 16.60 7.04 -34.33
C ALA A 127 17.43 8.04 -35.15
N SER A 128 18.43 8.68 -34.53
CA SER A 128 19.38 9.56 -35.23
C SER A 128 20.51 8.82 -35.94
N GLY A 129 20.53 7.49 -35.93
CA GLY A 129 21.58 6.67 -36.51
C GLY A 129 22.82 6.52 -35.63
N GLY A 130 22.76 6.95 -34.39
CA GLY A 130 23.82 6.79 -33.39
C GLY A 130 23.88 5.38 -32.81
N SER A 131 24.84 5.14 -31.95
CA SER A 131 25.02 3.89 -31.19
C SER A 131 25.00 4.12 -29.70
N ILE A 132 24.51 3.13 -28.95
CA ILE A 132 24.54 3.13 -27.50
C ILE A 132 25.89 2.61 -27.02
N LEU A 133 26.51 3.34 -26.10
CA LEU A 133 27.71 2.88 -25.40
C LEU A 133 27.30 2.06 -24.18
N GLN A 134 28.03 0.99 -23.93
CA GLN A 134 27.87 0.19 -22.70
C GLN A 134 28.50 0.92 -21.52
N GLU A 135 27.70 1.57 -20.72
CA GLU A 135 28.16 2.41 -19.62
C GLU A 135 27.28 2.25 -18.36
N THR A 136 27.85 2.61 -17.21
CA THR A 136 27.09 2.84 -16.00
C THR A 136 26.64 4.30 -15.98
N ARG A 137 25.36 4.53 -15.66
CA ARG A 137 24.74 5.84 -15.54
C ARG A 137 24.20 6.03 -14.13
N HIS A 138 24.09 7.27 -13.69
CA HIS A 138 23.55 7.61 -12.37
C HIS A 138 22.24 8.37 -12.50
N TRP A 139 21.19 7.89 -11.84
CA TRP A 139 19.90 8.57 -11.77
C TRP A 139 19.96 9.75 -10.81
N HIS A 140 19.38 10.89 -11.21
CA HIS A 140 19.22 12.09 -10.39
C HIS A 140 17.72 12.35 -10.19
N GLU A 141 17.26 12.20 -8.94
CA GLU A 141 15.83 12.30 -8.62
C GLU A 141 15.29 13.72 -8.78
N ASP A 142 16.10 14.71 -8.47
CA ASP A 142 15.78 16.15 -8.56
C ASP A 142 15.54 16.61 -10.00
N THR A 143 16.43 16.21 -10.90
CA THR A 143 16.37 16.61 -12.33
C THR A 143 15.59 15.63 -13.19
N GLY A 144 15.42 14.39 -12.76
CA GLY A 144 14.73 13.35 -13.51
C GLY A 144 15.50 12.87 -14.75
N ILE A 145 16.83 12.94 -14.73
CA ILE A 145 17.71 12.51 -15.82
C ILE A 145 18.76 11.53 -15.32
N THR A 146 19.45 10.86 -16.24
CA THR A 146 20.65 10.11 -15.95
C THR A 146 21.89 10.84 -16.49
N THR A 147 23.02 10.72 -15.79
CA THR A 147 24.31 11.18 -16.26
C THR A 147 25.27 10.01 -16.48
N SER A 148 26.17 10.12 -17.45
CA SER A 148 27.22 9.13 -17.68
C SER A 148 28.11 9.02 -16.45
N GLY A 149 28.38 7.80 -16.05
CA GLY A 149 29.34 7.47 -15.02
C GLY A 149 30.67 6.99 -15.65
N ARG A 150 31.07 5.79 -15.26
CA ARG A 150 32.27 5.14 -15.79
C ARG A 150 31.90 4.29 -16.99
N GLU A 151 32.67 4.35 -18.07
CA GLU A 151 32.61 3.35 -19.14
C GLU A 151 32.96 1.97 -18.56
N LYS A 152 32.13 0.96 -18.84
CA LYS A 152 32.50 -0.42 -18.51
C LYS A 152 33.46 -0.92 -19.58
N SER A 153 34.72 -1.09 -19.20
CA SER A 153 35.65 -1.93 -19.96
C SER A 153 35.19 -3.39 -19.89
N ASP A 154 35.33 -4.11 -20.99
CA ASP A 154 34.97 -5.53 -21.08
C ASP A 154 35.66 -6.35 -19.98
N ALA A 155 34.87 -7.26 -19.37
CA ALA A 155 35.31 -8.31 -18.46
C ALA A 155 36.25 -7.84 -17.34
N GLU A 156 35.75 -7.01 -16.44
CA GLU A 156 36.41 -6.96 -15.13
C GLU A 156 36.28 -8.35 -14.50
N ASP A 157 37.43 -8.92 -14.14
CA ASP A 157 37.52 -10.11 -13.31
C ASP A 157 36.86 -9.80 -11.96
N TYR A 158 35.62 -10.27 -11.77
CA TYR A 158 34.85 -10.11 -10.53
C TYR A 158 35.48 -10.87 -9.36
N ARG A 159 36.64 -11.51 -9.56
CA ARG A 159 37.36 -12.25 -8.54
C ARG A 159 36.46 -13.25 -7.78
N TYR A 160 35.67 -14.02 -8.50
CA TYR A 160 34.87 -15.11 -7.95
C TYR A 160 35.75 -16.23 -7.41
N PHE A 161 36.30 -16.03 -6.24
CA PHE A 161 37.01 -17.07 -5.49
C PHE A 161 36.35 -17.17 -4.09
N PRO A 162 36.38 -18.36 -3.45
CA PRO A 162 35.91 -18.52 -2.10
C PRO A 162 36.68 -17.61 -1.14
N GLU A 163 35.96 -16.87 -0.30
CA GLU A 163 36.58 -16.13 0.79
C GLU A 163 37.15 -17.11 1.81
N PRO A 164 38.44 -16.98 2.19
CA PRO A 164 39.09 -17.93 3.09
C PRO A 164 38.48 -17.92 4.50
N ASP A 165 37.87 -16.83 4.91
CA ASP A 165 37.29 -16.67 6.24
C ASP A 165 35.81 -17.13 6.30
N LEU A 166 35.21 -17.49 5.17
CA LEU A 166 33.83 -17.95 5.11
C LEU A 166 33.75 -19.46 4.90
N VAL A 167 33.05 -20.13 5.80
CA VAL A 167 32.78 -21.57 5.68
C VAL A 167 31.75 -21.81 4.57
N PRO A 168 31.93 -22.84 3.72
CA PRO A 168 30.92 -23.18 2.72
C PRO A 168 29.55 -23.44 3.33
N ILE A 169 28.52 -22.80 2.77
CA ILE A 169 27.13 -23.03 3.18
C ILE A 169 26.58 -24.22 2.40
N ALA A 170 26.36 -25.32 3.10
CA ALA A 170 25.87 -26.58 2.52
C ALA A 170 24.67 -27.10 3.32
N PRO A 171 23.45 -26.51 3.15
CA PRO A 171 22.26 -26.95 3.84
C PRO A 171 21.88 -28.37 3.40
N THR A 172 21.44 -29.20 4.36
CA THR A 172 20.92 -30.52 4.06
C THR A 172 19.56 -30.39 3.36
N ARG A 173 19.17 -31.42 2.57
CA ARG A 173 17.85 -31.44 1.93
C ARG A 173 16.73 -31.42 2.97
N ASP A 174 16.87 -32.16 4.05
CA ASP A 174 15.87 -32.25 5.12
C ASP A 174 15.63 -30.86 5.73
N TRP A 175 16.69 -30.12 6.05
CA TRP A 175 16.58 -28.75 6.55
C TRP A 175 15.91 -27.79 5.54
N VAL A 176 16.19 -27.96 4.25
CA VAL A 176 15.52 -27.16 3.20
C VAL A 176 14.02 -27.47 3.14
N GLU A 177 13.62 -28.75 3.29
CA GLU A 177 12.19 -29.12 3.31
C GLU A 177 11.50 -28.68 4.61
N GLU A 178 12.17 -28.71 5.74
CA GLU A 178 11.67 -28.13 6.98
C GLU A 178 11.39 -26.64 6.82
N LEU A 179 12.34 -25.89 6.27
CA LEU A 179 12.15 -24.46 5.98
C LEU A 179 11.01 -24.24 4.97
N ARG A 180 10.92 -25.09 3.93
CA ARG A 180 9.84 -24.99 2.95
C ARG A 180 8.45 -25.11 3.60
N ALA A 181 8.32 -25.99 4.59
CA ALA A 181 7.08 -26.19 5.32
C ALA A 181 6.68 -24.97 6.20
N THR A 182 7.65 -24.13 6.55
CA THR A 182 7.40 -22.92 7.36
C THR A 182 7.21 -21.65 6.52
N LEU A 183 7.36 -21.73 5.19
CA LEU A 183 7.21 -20.56 4.34
C LEU A 183 5.78 -20.01 4.41
N PRO A 184 5.62 -18.70 4.58
CA PRO A 184 4.31 -18.07 4.51
C PRO A 184 3.71 -18.16 3.09
N GLU A 185 2.41 -18.06 3.00
CA GLU A 185 1.75 -17.93 1.69
C GLU A 185 2.34 -16.75 0.91
N PRO A 186 2.74 -16.96 -0.37
CA PRO A 186 3.30 -15.87 -1.17
C PRO A 186 2.34 -14.67 -1.26
N PRO A 187 2.81 -13.42 -1.07
CA PRO A 187 1.95 -12.24 -1.01
C PRO A 187 1.02 -12.07 -2.21
N ALA A 188 1.49 -12.44 -3.42
CA ALA A 188 0.66 -12.35 -4.62
C ALA A 188 -0.49 -13.37 -4.63
N GLN A 189 -0.27 -14.56 -4.08
CA GLN A 189 -1.32 -15.60 -3.95
C GLN A 189 -2.29 -15.20 -2.84
N ARG A 190 -1.79 -14.77 -1.68
CA ARG A 190 -2.59 -14.26 -0.58
C ARG A 190 -3.52 -13.13 -1.02
N ARG A 191 -2.99 -12.14 -1.77
CA ARG A 191 -3.81 -11.07 -2.35
C ARG A 191 -4.98 -11.60 -3.19
N LYS A 192 -4.69 -12.49 -4.13
CA LYS A 192 -5.73 -13.07 -5.00
C LYS A 192 -6.78 -13.83 -4.20
N ARG A 193 -6.33 -14.63 -3.24
CA ARG A 193 -7.22 -15.42 -2.37
C ARG A 193 -8.15 -14.50 -1.55
N LEU A 194 -7.57 -13.50 -0.87
CA LEU A 194 -8.33 -12.59 -0.02
C LEU A 194 -9.24 -11.67 -0.84
N GLN A 195 -8.77 -11.17 -2.00
CA GLN A 195 -9.61 -10.37 -2.89
C GLN A 195 -10.86 -11.13 -3.34
N ALA A 196 -10.70 -12.39 -3.73
CA ALA A 196 -11.80 -13.25 -4.12
C ALA A 196 -12.72 -13.58 -2.92
N ALA A 197 -12.15 -13.97 -1.79
CA ALA A 197 -12.88 -14.35 -0.59
C ALA A 197 -13.70 -13.18 -0.01
N TYR A 198 -13.17 -11.97 -0.08
CA TYR A 198 -13.79 -10.77 0.47
C TYR A 198 -14.62 -9.99 -0.57
N SER A 199 -14.64 -10.45 -1.81
CA SER A 199 -15.31 -9.79 -2.93
C SER A 199 -14.86 -8.32 -3.13
N TYR A 200 -13.60 -8.03 -2.83
CA TYR A 200 -13.04 -6.70 -3.03
C TYR A 200 -12.79 -6.42 -4.51
N SER A 201 -13.19 -5.25 -4.97
CA SER A 201 -12.76 -4.71 -6.25
C SER A 201 -11.24 -4.45 -6.28
N ASP A 202 -10.67 -4.30 -7.47
CA ASP A 202 -9.24 -3.96 -7.63
C ASP A 202 -8.87 -2.66 -6.91
N LEU A 203 -9.79 -1.69 -6.87
CA LEU A 203 -9.60 -0.42 -6.17
C LEU A 203 -9.54 -0.64 -4.65
N GLU A 204 -10.51 -1.36 -4.10
CA GLU A 204 -10.55 -1.64 -2.66
C GLU A 204 -9.34 -2.43 -2.18
N MET A 205 -8.95 -3.48 -2.92
CA MET A 205 -7.74 -4.25 -2.60
C MET A 205 -6.49 -3.37 -2.67
N ARG A 206 -6.38 -2.49 -3.66
CA ARG A 206 -5.27 -1.55 -3.78
C ARG A 206 -5.22 -0.58 -2.59
N ASP A 207 -6.36 -0.07 -2.14
CA ASP A 207 -6.44 0.84 -1.00
C ASP A 207 -5.99 0.15 0.29
N VAL A 208 -6.43 -1.09 0.53
CA VAL A 208 -6.00 -1.93 1.65
C VAL A 208 -4.49 -2.17 1.64
N LEU A 209 -3.93 -2.50 0.46
CA LEU A 209 -2.49 -2.74 0.31
C LEU A 209 -1.67 -1.46 0.51
N ASN A 210 -2.14 -0.33 -0.03
CA ASN A 210 -1.47 0.96 0.15
C ASN A 210 -1.48 1.42 1.62
N ALA A 211 -2.54 1.11 2.35
CA ALA A 211 -2.63 1.37 3.79
C ALA A 211 -1.77 0.40 4.62
N GLY A 212 -1.32 -0.72 4.05
CA GLY A 212 -0.54 -1.74 4.76
C GLY A 212 -1.34 -2.52 5.81
N LEU A 213 -2.67 -2.54 5.70
CA LEU A 213 -3.60 -3.08 6.72
C LEU A 213 -4.18 -4.46 6.38
N LEU A 214 -3.63 -5.15 5.40
CA LEU A 214 -4.18 -6.46 4.97
C LEU A 214 -4.19 -7.49 6.10
N ASP A 215 -3.17 -7.49 6.97
CA ASP A 215 -3.08 -8.39 8.11
C ASP A 215 -4.21 -8.15 9.10
N LEU A 216 -4.40 -6.90 9.54
CA LEU A 216 -5.49 -6.52 10.45
C LEU A 216 -6.88 -6.82 9.89
N ILE A 217 -7.07 -6.66 8.58
CA ILE A 217 -8.34 -7.01 7.93
C ILE A 217 -8.55 -8.52 7.94
N GLU A 218 -7.54 -9.34 7.59
CA GLU A 218 -7.66 -10.79 7.63
C GLU A 218 -7.90 -11.30 9.06
N GLU A 219 -7.21 -10.74 10.05
CA GLU A 219 -7.41 -11.04 11.47
C GLU A 219 -8.83 -10.68 11.93
N THR A 220 -9.34 -9.51 11.50
CA THR A 220 -10.71 -9.08 11.83
C THR A 220 -11.76 -10.02 11.26
N VAL A 221 -11.58 -10.44 10.00
CA VAL A 221 -12.48 -11.41 9.37
C VAL A 221 -12.38 -12.78 10.05
N THR A 222 -11.18 -13.20 10.42
CA THR A 222 -10.96 -14.44 11.17
C THR A 222 -11.62 -14.39 12.56
N ALA A 223 -11.66 -13.22 13.20
CA ALA A 223 -12.36 -12.99 14.46
C ALA A 223 -13.90 -12.92 14.33
N GLY A 224 -14.45 -13.01 13.11
CA GLY A 224 -15.88 -13.04 12.85
C GLY A 224 -16.46 -11.74 12.29
N GLY A 225 -15.66 -10.74 12.00
CA GLY A 225 -16.10 -9.51 11.35
C GLY A 225 -16.31 -9.68 9.85
N SER A 226 -17.14 -8.84 9.24
CA SER A 226 -17.27 -8.83 7.79
C SER A 226 -16.09 -8.12 7.12
N PRO A 227 -15.72 -8.52 5.89
CA PRO A 227 -14.69 -7.83 5.13
C PRO A 227 -14.98 -6.33 4.91
N ALA A 228 -16.26 -5.99 4.75
CA ALA A 228 -16.70 -4.61 4.55
C ALA A 228 -16.50 -3.76 5.81
N ALA A 229 -16.87 -4.27 6.99
CA ALA A 229 -16.65 -3.58 8.26
C ALA A 229 -15.14 -3.45 8.55
N ALA A 230 -14.37 -4.54 8.41
CA ALA A 230 -12.93 -4.51 8.60
C ALA A 230 -12.27 -3.40 7.74
N ARG A 231 -12.59 -3.34 6.45
CA ARG A 231 -12.06 -2.29 5.57
C ARG A 231 -12.52 -0.89 6.00
N THR A 232 -13.80 -0.74 6.32
CA THR A 232 -14.36 0.57 6.69
C THR A 232 -13.68 1.16 7.91
N TRP A 233 -13.48 0.37 8.96
CA TRP A 233 -12.95 0.88 10.22
C TRP A 233 -11.43 1.02 10.18
N TRP A 234 -10.70 0.07 9.59
CA TRP A 234 -9.24 0.15 9.51
C TRP A 234 -8.75 1.13 8.43
N CYS A 235 -9.24 1.03 7.20
CA CYS A 235 -8.81 1.91 6.11
C CYS A 235 -9.51 3.27 6.10
N GLY A 236 -10.58 3.44 6.88
CA GLY A 236 -11.27 4.71 7.04
C GLY A 236 -10.64 5.56 8.15
N GLU A 237 -11.17 5.44 9.36
CA GLU A 237 -10.82 6.35 10.46
C GLU A 237 -9.38 6.19 10.97
N VAL A 238 -8.89 4.95 11.10
CA VAL A 238 -7.51 4.70 11.58
C VAL A 238 -6.50 5.25 10.57
N ALA A 239 -6.66 4.95 9.28
CA ALA A 239 -5.77 5.47 8.26
C ALA A 239 -5.87 7.01 8.14
N ARG A 240 -7.07 7.59 8.30
CA ARG A 240 -7.27 9.04 8.30
C ARG A 240 -6.48 9.72 9.44
N ARG A 241 -6.55 9.18 10.65
CA ARG A 241 -5.83 9.70 11.83
C ARG A 241 -4.32 9.58 11.65
N ALA A 242 -3.82 8.41 11.24
CA ALA A 242 -2.40 8.19 10.97
C ALA A 242 -1.85 9.20 9.95
N ASN A 243 -2.57 9.40 8.84
CA ASN A 243 -2.18 10.37 7.81
C ASN A 243 -2.19 11.82 8.32
N ALA A 244 -3.14 12.18 9.18
CA ALA A 244 -3.21 13.51 9.78
C ALA A 244 -2.02 13.78 10.71
N GLU A 245 -1.49 12.75 11.36
CA GLU A 245 -0.31 12.82 12.22
C GLU A 245 1.01 12.58 11.48
N GLY A 246 0.95 12.31 10.17
CA GLY A 246 2.13 12.00 9.35
C GLY A 246 2.82 10.68 9.74
N GLN A 247 2.07 9.76 10.34
CA GLN A 247 2.58 8.46 10.77
C GLN A 247 2.29 7.37 9.72
N ASP A 248 3.13 6.34 9.73
CA ASP A 248 2.88 5.10 8.99
C ASP A 248 1.65 4.38 9.57
N VAL A 249 0.69 4.04 8.69
CA VAL A 249 -0.62 3.54 9.13
C VAL A 249 -0.54 2.24 9.96
N PRO A 250 0.22 1.21 9.57
CA PRO A 250 0.43 0.02 10.39
C PRO A 250 1.04 0.32 11.75
N THR A 251 2.04 1.19 11.80
CA THR A 251 2.71 1.58 13.05
C THR A 251 1.74 2.32 13.99
N TYR A 252 0.94 3.23 13.42
CA TYR A 252 -0.10 3.94 14.17
C TYR A 252 -1.15 2.96 14.72
N ALA A 253 -1.67 2.06 13.89
CA ALA A 253 -2.65 1.06 14.29
C ALA A 253 -2.15 0.17 15.43
N ALA A 254 -0.89 -0.28 15.36
CA ALA A 254 -0.28 -1.09 16.41
C ALA A 254 -0.15 -0.33 17.74
N GLY A 255 -0.01 1.00 17.71
CA GLY A 255 0.10 1.86 18.89
C GLY A 255 -1.23 2.18 19.60
N LEU A 256 -2.37 1.95 18.94
CA LEU A 256 -3.70 2.32 19.47
C LEU A 256 -4.19 1.44 20.61
N GLY A 257 -3.63 0.26 20.82
CA GLY A 257 -4.16 -0.72 21.78
C GLY A 257 -5.55 -1.28 21.42
N VAL A 258 -5.96 -1.11 20.15
CA VAL A 258 -7.24 -1.55 19.61
C VAL A 258 -6.98 -2.67 18.60
N GLY A 259 -7.82 -3.70 18.60
CA GLY A 259 -7.63 -4.88 17.76
C GLY A 259 -8.92 -5.34 17.04
N PRO A 260 -8.84 -6.47 16.33
CA PRO A 260 -9.96 -7.06 15.60
C PRO A 260 -11.25 -7.22 16.41
N ALA A 261 -11.14 -7.58 17.70
CA ALA A 261 -12.30 -7.82 18.56
C ALA A 261 -13.21 -6.57 18.72
N GLN A 262 -12.61 -5.38 18.81
CA GLN A 262 -13.37 -4.14 18.92
C GLN A 262 -14.10 -3.80 17.62
N VAL A 263 -13.52 -4.12 16.47
CA VAL A 263 -14.20 -3.92 15.17
C VAL A 263 -15.40 -4.87 15.05
N VAL A 264 -15.24 -6.13 15.45
CA VAL A 264 -16.33 -7.13 15.47
C VAL A 264 -17.46 -6.72 16.42
N GLU A 265 -17.09 -6.24 17.63
CA GLU A 265 -18.07 -5.73 18.60
C GLU A 265 -18.84 -4.53 18.03
N LEU A 266 -18.13 -3.57 17.41
CA LEU A 266 -18.77 -2.40 16.80
C LEU A 266 -19.73 -2.79 15.66
N GLU A 267 -19.32 -3.72 14.79
CA GLU A 267 -20.18 -4.26 13.74
C GLU A 267 -21.43 -4.95 14.32
N THR A 268 -21.27 -5.69 15.42
CA THR A 268 -22.38 -6.34 16.11
C THR A 268 -23.39 -5.32 16.65
N LEU A 269 -22.92 -4.20 17.19
CA LEU A 269 -23.81 -3.12 17.64
C LEU A 269 -24.59 -2.48 16.50
N VAL A 270 -24.01 -2.39 15.30
CA VAL A 270 -24.67 -1.89 14.10
C VAL A 270 -25.67 -2.92 13.55
N THR A 271 -25.23 -4.16 13.36
CA THR A 271 -26.09 -5.21 12.76
C THR A 271 -27.23 -5.63 13.66
N SER A 272 -27.09 -5.53 14.98
CA SER A 272 -28.21 -5.74 15.94
C SER A 272 -29.20 -4.57 15.99
N GLY A 273 -28.95 -3.47 15.26
CA GLY A 273 -29.80 -2.30 15.29
C GLY A 273 -29.69 -1.48 16.59
N ARG A 274 -28.63 -1.67 17.38
CA ARG A 274 -28.38 -0.85 18.55
C ARG A 274 -27.79 0.51 18.20
N LEU A 275 -26.92 0.55 17.20
CA LEU A 275 -26.30 1.77 16.68
C LEU A 275 -26.62 1.92 15.18
N ASN A 276 -26.74 3.16 14.71
CA ASN A 276 -26.61 3.47 13.29
C ASN A 276 -25.15 3.83 12.94
N ASP A 277 -24.85 4.01 11.63
CA ASP A 277 -23.51 4.31 11.15
C ASP A 277 -22.90 5.58 11.78
N ALA A 278 -23.73 6.60 12.04
CA ALA A 278 -23.24 7.85 12.63
C ALA A 278 -22.84 7.65 14.12
N MET A 279 -23.64 6.89 14.85
CA MET A 279 -23.34 6.52 16.23
C MET A 279 -22.15 5.58 16.32
N ALA A 280 -22.05 4.62 15.39
CA ALA A 280 -20.91 3.71 15.33
C ALA A 280 -19.58 4.48 15.11
N ARG A 281 -19.57 5.52 14.27
CA ARG A 281 -18.42 6.40 14.12
C ARG A 281 -18.05 7.11 15.42
N GLN A 282 -19.04 7.65 16.13
CA GLN A 282 -18.81 8.30 17.44
C GLN A 282 -18.30 7.32 18.49
N ALA A 283 -18.82 6.09 18.51
CA ALA A 283 -18.35 5.04 19.39
C ALA A 283 -16.90 4.66 19.04
N TRP A 284 -16.60 4.51 17.73
CA TRP A 284 -15.25 4.17 17.28
C TRP A 284 -14.24 5.27 17.58
N GLU A 285 -14.60 6.54 17.44
CA GLU A 285 -13.77 7.67 17.87
C GLU A 285 -13.37 7.56 19.35
N GLY A 286 -14.34 7.29 20.22
CA GLY A 286 -14.06 7.11 21.65
C GLY A 286 -13.19 5.89 21.94
N VAL A 287 -13.37 4.78 21.21
CA VAL A 287 -12.50 3.60 21.31
C VAL A 287 -11.05 3.97 20.95
N LEU A 288 -10.86 4.69 19.85
CA LEU A 288 -9.53 5.15 19.40
C LEU A 288 -8.91 6.17 20.35
N ASP A 289 -9.73 6.92 21.12
CA ASP A 289 -9.29 7.85 22.15
C ASP A 289 -9.05 7.16 23.52
N GLY A 290 -9.22 5.82 23.56
CA GLY A 290 -8.96 5.03 24.79
C GLY A 290 -10.08 5.06 25.84
N GLU A 291 -11.30 5.48 25.49
CA GLU A 291 -12.44 5.57 26.43
C GLU A 291 -13.00 4.20 26.84
N GLY A 292 -12.63 3.13 26.12
CA GLY A 292 -13.06 1.77 26.45
C GLY A 292 -13.47 0.95 25.22
N SER A 293 -14.25 -0.14 25.44
CA SER A 293 -14.79 -0.94 24.35
C SER A 293 -15.93 -0.22 23.61
N PRO A 294 -16.27 -0.61 22.36
CA PRO A 294 -17.38 -0.03 21.63
C PRO A 294 -18.69 0.05 22.42
N THR A 295 -19.03 -1.00 23.14
CA THR A 295 -20.21 -1.03 24.02
C THR A 295 -20.09 -0.02 25.16
N ALA A 296 -18.94 0.00 25.84
CA ALA A 296 -18.73 0.92 26.97
C ALA A 296 -18.82 2.39 26.54
N VAL A 297 -18.21 2.72 25.39
CA VAL A 297 -18.30 4.08 24.82
C VAL A 297 -19.73 4.42 24.41
N ALA A 298 -20.44 3.49 23.76
CA ALA A 298 -21.83 3.69 23.35
C ALA A 298 -22.71 3.97 24.57
N ASP A 299 -22.56 3.21 25.66
CA ASP A 299 -23.30 3.41 26.92
C ASP A 299 -22.97 4.74 27.58
N ALA A 300 -21.67 5.05 27.71
CA ALA A 300 -21.22 6.29 28.35
C ALA A 300 -21.68 7.55 27.61
N ARG A 301 -21.72 7.49 26.28
CA ARG A 301 -22.15 8.60 25.42
C ARG A 301 -23.65 8.60 25.10
N GLY A 302 -24.42 7.63 25.61
CA GLY A 302 -25.86 7.51 25.39
C GLY A 302 -26.21 7.24 23.92
N LEU A 303 -25.34 6.56 23.17
CA LEU A 303 -25.54 6.22 21.78
C LEU A 303 -26.46 4.99 21.68
N GLN A 304 -27.71 5.22 21.36
CA GLN A 304 -28.70 4.17 21.17
C GLN A 304 -29.74 4.62 20.15
N LEU A 305 -30.07 3.73 19.21
CA LEU A 305 -31.19 3.97 18.29
C LEU A 305 -32.49 4.05 19.08
N ASN A 306 -33.28 5.06 18.79
CA ASN A 306 -34.64 5.15 19.28
C ASN A 306 -35.53 4.16 18.49
N GLN A 307 -35.92 3.09 19.15
CA GLN A 307 -36.79 2.05 18.57
C GLN A 307 -38.29 2.39 18.67
N ASP A 308 -38.64 3.57 19.17
CA ASP A 308 -40.03 4.01 19.21
C ASP A 308 -40.52 4.36 17.82
N SER A 309 -41.30 3.44 17.23
CA SER A 309 -41.90 3.62 15.91
C SER A 309 -42.82 4.83 15.86
N GLY A 310 -43.51 5.16 16.95
CA GLY A 310 -44.38 6.32 17.05
C GLY A 310 -43.63 7.64 16.98
N ALA A 311 -42.44 7.72 17.60
CA ALA A 311 -41.57 8.89 17.49
C ALA A 311 -41.06 9.08 16.06
N LEU A 312 -40.66 8.00 15.38
CA LEU A 312 -40.24 8.04 14.00
C LEU A 312 -41.39 8.48 13.05
N GLU A 313 -42.56 7.91 13.21
CA GLU A 313 -43.75 8.29 12.42
C GLU A 313 -44.08 9.77 12.59
N THR A 314 -44.09 10.25 13.82
CA THR A 314 -44.35 11.68 14.13
C THR A 314 -43.30 12.59 13.46
N ALA A 315 -42.02 12.23 13.53
CA ALA A 315 -40.94 13.00 12.91
C ALA A 315 -41.04 12.99 11.38
N VAL A 316 -41.38 11.85 10.78
CA VAL A 316 -41.57 11.73 9.32
C VAL A 316 -42.74 12.57 8.86
N ASP A 317 -43.91 12.49 9.52
CA ASP A 317 -45.10 13.25 9.15
C ASP A 317 -44.86 14.77 9.30
N ALA A 318 -44.18 15.20 10.35
CA ALA A 318 -43.80 16.60 10.56
C ALA A 318 -42.85 17.12 9.45
N VAL A 319 -41.84 16.32 9.09
CA VAL A 319 -40.87 16.70 8.03
C VAL A 319 -41.52 16.74 6.65
N ILE A 320 -42.41 15.78 6.33
CA ILE A 320 -43.15 15.81 5.07
C ILE A 320 -44.01 17.05 5.00
N ALA A 321 -44.73 17.40 6.08
CA ALA A 321 -45.57 18.59 6.13
C ALA A 321 -44.77 19.89 6.00
N ALA A 322 -43.58 19.94 6.56
CA ALA A 322 -42.70 21.12 6.49
C ALA A 322 -42.00 21.29 5.13
N ASN A 323 -42.00 20.26 4.26
CA ASN A 323 -41.30 20.26 2.97
C ASN A 323 -42.19 19.86 1.80
N PRO A 324 -43.29 20.56 1.54
CA PRO A 324 -44.28 20.17 0.53
C PRO A 324 -43.72 20.06 -0.88
N GLU A 325 -42.78 20.96 -1.26
CA GLU A 325 -42.14 20.94 -2.59
C GLU A 325 -41.27 19.70 -2.83
N VAL A 326 -40.58 19.23 -1.78
CA VAL A 326 -39.74 18.02 -1.88
C VAL A 326 -40.64 16.78 -1.91
N ALA A 327 -41.71 16.77 -1.10
CA ALA A 327 -42.69 15.70 -1.06
C ALA A 327 -43.40 15.53 -2.42
N GLU A 328 -43.72 16.63 -3.10
CA GLU A 328 -44.33 16.60 -4.43
C GLU A 328 -43.36 16.04 -5.49
N LYS A 329 -42.11 16.46 -5.48
CA LYS A 329 -41.05 15.87 -6.36
C LYS A 329 -40.93 14.36 -6.21
N ILE A 330 -41.05 13.87 -4.97
CA ILE A 330 -40.98 12.42 -4.69
C ILE A 330 -42.25 11.73 -5.24
N ARG A 331 -43.45 12.30 -5.03
CA ARG A 331 -44.72 11.78 -5.60
C ARG A 331 -44.64 11.72 -7.13
N ASP A 332 -44.00 12.68 -7.77
CA ASP A 332 -43.77 12.71 -9.22
C ASP A 332 -42.67 11.72 -9.71
N GLY A 333 -42.21 10.81 -8.85
CA GLY A 333 -41.22 9.75 -9.20
C GLY A 333 -39.77 10.13 -9.04
N LYS A 334 -39.42 11.33 -8.53
CA LYS A 334 -38.03 11.71 -8.23
C LYS A 334 -37.57 11.17 -6.87
N VAL A 335 -37.54 9.83 -6.75
CA VAL A 335 -37.26 9.12 -5.50
C VAL A 335 -35.91 9.50 -4.89
N GLN A 336 -34.95 9.99 -5.69
CA GLN A 336 -33.65 10.44 -5.19
C GLN A 336 -33.73 11.63 -4.23
N ALA A 337 -34.83 12.44 -4.31
CA ALA A 337 -35.03 13.57 -3.42
C ALA A 337 -35.35 13.17 -1.97
N VAL A 338 -35.63 11.88 -1.70
CA VAL A 338 -35.93 11.35 -0.36
C VAL A 338 -34.76 11.58 0.63
N GLY A 339 -33.52 11.60 0.13
CA GLY A 339 -32.35 11.85 0.97
C GLY A 339 -32.41 13.18 1.75
N ALA A 340 -32.98 14.21 1.16
CA ALA A 340 -33.14 15.51 1.82
C ALA A 340 -34.12 15.45 3.01
N LEU A 341 -35.22 14.68 2.88
CA LEU A 341 -36.16 14.48 3.97
C LEU A 341 -35.58 13.58 5.08
N ILE A 342 -34.84 12.52 4.71
CA ILE A 342 -34.16 11.65 5.68
C ILE A 342 -33.24 12.47 6.56
N GLY A 343 -32.42 13.36 5.97
CA GLY A 343 -31.52 14.23 6.73
C GLY A 343 -32.24 15.10 7.76
N GLN A 344 -33.43 15.59 7.42
CA GLN A 344 -34.25 16.40 8.35
C GLN A 344 -34.89 15.53 9.45
N VAL A 345 -35.43 14.35 9.11
CA VAL A 345 -35.95 13.39 10.11
C VAL A 345 -34.83 13.00 11.10
N MET A 346 -33.62 12.73 10.61
CA MET A 346 -32.49 12.42 11.49
C MET A 346 -32.15 13.60 12.41
N LYS A 347 -32.27 14.83 11.93
CA LYS A 347 -32.06 16.03 12.75
C LYS A 347 -33.12 16.18 13.83
N GLU A 348 -34.42 16.00 13.49
CA GLU A 348 -35.53 16.01 14.44
C GLU A 348 -35.37 14.93 15.52
N MET A 349 -34.93 13.76 15.14
CA MET A 349 -34.62 12.64 16.05
C MET A 349 -33.25 12.74 16.73
N ARG A 350 -32.58 13.86 16.63
CA ARG A 350 -31.24 14.11 17.21
C ARG A 350 -30.19 13.05 16.85
N GLY A 351 -30.25 12.49 15.63
CA GLY A 351 -29.40 11.43 15.15
C GLY A 351 -29.74 10.03 15.65
N GLN A 352 -30.78 9.87 16.48
CA GLN A 352 -31.17 8.58 17.08
C GLN A 352 -32.18 7.79 16.23
N GLY A 353 -32.56 8.29 15.06
CA GLY A 353 -33.47 7.61 14.15
C GLY A 353 -32.77 6.54 13.30
N ASP A 354 -33.57 5.57 12.84
CA ASP A 354 -33.17 4.63 11.81
C ASP A 354 -33.44 5.26 10.43
N ALA A 355 -32.37 5.57 9.71
CA ALA A 355 -32.48 6.21 8.40
C ALA A 355 -33.12 5.29 7.33
N ALA A 356 -32.97 3.96 7.45
CA ALA A 356 -33.59 3.01 6.54
C ALA A 356 -35.09 2.90 6.78
N ALA A 357 -35.48 2.82 8.05
CA ALA A 357 -36.91 2.84 8.44
C ALA A 357 -37.55 4.18 8.07
N ALA A 358 -36.89 5.31 8.30
CA ALA A 358 -37.35 6.63 7.88
C ALA A 358 -37.54 6.70 6.37
N ARG A 359 -36.63 6.18 5.58
CA ARG A 359 -36.75 6.13 4.12
C ARG A 359 -37.98 5.31 3.68
N ALA A 360 -38.11 4.10 4.22
CA ALA A 360 -39.24 3.23 3.89
C ALA A 360 -40.58 3.90 4.24
N LEU A 361 -40.67 4.54 5.40
CA LEU A 361 -41.86 5.23 5.86
C LEU A 361 -42.19 6.47 5.00
N ILE A 362 -41.20 7.29 4.66
CA ILE A 362 -41.38 8.44 3.76
C ILE A 362 -41.90 7.97 2.40
N LEU A 363 -41.28 6.94 1.80
CA LEU A 363 -41.70 6.41 0.51
C LEU A 363 -43.13 5.85 0.58
N SER A 364 -43.48 5.13 1.64
CA SER A 364 -44.83 4.61 1.87
C SER A 364 -45.86 5.75 2.01
N ARG A 365 -45.58 6.79 2.81
CA ARG A 365 -46.45 7.96 3.00
C ARG A 365 -46.66 8.76 1.71
N LEU A 366 -45.69 8.74 0.79
CA LEU A 366 -45.75 9.47 -0.48
C LEU A 366 -46.16 8.61 -1.67
N GLY A 367 -46.57 7.34 -1.44
CA GLY A 367 -47.09 6.44 -2.47
C GLY A 367 -46.05 5.94 -3.47
N GLN A 368 -44.79 5.83 -3.05
CA GLN A 368 -43.65 5.37 -3.86
C GLN A 368 -43.03 4.06 -3.31
N ALA A 369 -43.74 3.31 -2.48
CA ALA A 369 -43.32 2.04 -1.90
C ALA A 369 -43.59 0.85 -2.83
#